data_1b68dfb692adcb2b32a3450aabf64e07
#
_entry.id   1b68dfb692adcb2b32a3450aabf64e07
#
_cell.length_a   1.000
_cell.length_b   1.000
_cell.length_c   1.000
_cell.angle_alpha   90.00
_cell.angle_beta   90.00
_cell.angle_gamma   90.00
#
_symmetry.space_group_name_H-M   'P 1'
#
loop_
_entity.id
_entity.type
_entity.pdbx_description
1 polymer ?
#
loop_
_entity_poly.entity_id
_entity_poly.type
_entity_poly.pdbx_seq_one_letter_code
_entity_poly.pdbx_strand_id
1 'polypeptide(L)'
;MELNRQEQAPLYQPKKIEETVRPTIAYEHPSMTAYIKSFKENVTRFKKKKSRYTQHDEYIKRLFLDDKIDLKSQCDVIVSYISEAFIHYSVWDYSHAYYPGRPSQQTARTDAMEGTSRTLPTLAAWLHSNGKVNTVITGLNQQPILVPEILRKAFLAGTDPGHKGYWGILHDCDQRICESADLALALWMSKEWVWDCFSTNEKQQVMVWFKQVNYCETVDNNWHLFVLTVQIVLKNLTGEDAIQYEKYNRIKEFYVGDGWFRDGAKGNYDYYNAWAFHYSLYWFTQIDPEFDADFIRHSLSDFVGNYRYFFTPQGLPFFGRSACYRLAASVPLLAAVDLQSSGISVGEAKRAFSCNLNYFISNGALKAGVPTQGMFDDDARLVDNYSGPASSLWSLRALNIALFCGNKIDLWQAEETPLEIERGSFEFDISSINMKVIGVFDTQEVIAIFKNEYTDNQSPLSRRLLAQSLWNTRCEKITGRANRPKNNLLRKGVTCYTSKMESFF
;
A
#
# COMPACT_ATOMS: atom_id res chain seq x y z
N MET A 1 4.14 54.23 -25.05
CA MET A 1 4.77 52.96 -24.59
C MET A 1 4.01 52.52 -23.37
N GLU A 2 2.95 51.73 -23.58
CA GLU A 2 2.19 51.12 -22.49
C GLU A 2 2.89 49.80 -22.14
N LEU A 3 3.42 49.75 -20.95
CA LEU A 3 3.96 48.50 -20.36
C LEU A 3 2.78 47.57 -20.03
N ASN A 4 2.66 46.50 -20.80
CA ASN A 4 1.78 45.38 -20.51
C ASN A 4 1.97 44.97 -19.04
N ARG A 5 0.94 45.18 -18.20
CA ARG A 5 0.81 44.52 -16.93
C ARG A 5 0.54 43.03 -17.27
N GLN A 6 1.55 42.19 -17.10
CA GLN A 6 1.35 40.76 -17.02
C GLN A 6 0.35 40.52 -15.87
N GLU A 7 -0.81 39.98 -16.19
CA GLU A 7 -1.71 39.45 -15.19
C GLU A 7 -0.91 38.42 -14.36
N GLN A 8 -0.67 38.75 -13.10
CA GLN A 8 -0.12 37.78 -12.14
C GLN A 8 -1.15 36.69 -12.02
N ALA A 9 -0.76 35.43 -12.32
CA ALA A 9 -1.57 34.28 -12.05
C ALA A 9 -2.09 34.37 -10.61
N PRO A 10 -3.37 34.01 -10.36
CA PRO A 10 -3.91 34.07 -9.01
C PRO A 10 -3.04 33.26 -8.08
N LEU A 11 -2.70 33.85 -6.92
CA LEU A 11 -1.97 33.16 -5.86
C LEU A 11 -2.76 31.89 -5.49
N TYR A 12 -2.12 30.73 -5.63
CA TYR A 12 -2.69 29.46 -5.22
C TYR A 12 -3.15 29.54 -3.75
N GLN A 13 -4.41 29.23 -3.53
CA GLN A 13 -4.96 29.05 -2.19
C GLN A 13 -5.43 27.61 -2.05
N PRO A 14 -4.82 26.82 -1.15
CA PRO A 14 -5.23 25.45 -0.95
C PRO A 14 -6.69 25.37 -0.48
N LYS A 15 -7.43 24.38 -0.97
CA LYS A 15 -8.79 24.11 -0.47
C LYS A 15 -8.77 23.93 1.04
N LYS A 16 -9.50 24.79 1.76
CA LYS A 16 -9.65 24.66 3.20
C LYS A 16 -10.55 23.47 3.51
N ILE A 17 -10.02 22.51 4.26
CA ILE A 17 -10.76 21.34 4.76
C ILE A 17 -10.94 21.53 6.26
N GLU A 18 -12.19 21.42 6.75
CA GLU A 18 -12.46 21.56 8.17
C GLU A 18 -11.81 20.45 8.98
N GLU A 19 -11.20 20.83 10.11
CA GLU A 19 -10.60 19.88 11.02
C GLU A 19 -11.66 19.27 11.93
N THR A 20 -11.61 17.95 12.08
CA THR A 20 -12.39 17.27 13.11
C THR A 20 -11.57 17.13 14.38
N VAL A 21 -12.25 16.85 15.49
CA VAL A 21 -11.56 16.55 16.75
C VAL A 21 -10.74 15.27 16.56
N ARG A 22 -9.41 15.38 16.69
CA ARG A 22 -8.53 14.22 16.54
C ARG A 22 -8.77 13.24 17.69
N PRO A 23 -9.13 11.99 17.40
CA PRO A 23 -9.27 10.98 18.44
C PRO A 23 -7.93 10.70 19.12
N THR A 24 -7.95 10.34 20.41
CA THR A 24 -6.73 9.94 21.11
C THR A 24 -6.28 8.57 20.62
N ILE A 25 -5.12 8.52 19.99
CA ILE A 25 -4.56 7.28 19.46
C ILE A 25 -3.74 6.61 20.58
N ALA A 26 -4.27 5.54 21.14
CA ALA A 26 -3.69 4.88 22.32
C ALA A 26 -2.25 4.40 22.10
N TYR A 27 -1.88 4.00 20.90
CA TYR A 27 -0.52 3.54 20.61
C TYR A 27 0.49 4.69 20.43
N GLU A 28 0.05 5.93 20.20
CA GLU A 28 0.94 7.11 20.19
C GLU A 28 1.33 7.53 21.62
N HIS A 29 0.45 7.27 22.59
CA HIS A 29 0.64 7.60 24.02
C HIS A 29 0.46 6.36 24.90
N PRO A 30 1.37 5.35 24.80
CA PRO A 30 1.18 4.08 25.46
C PRO A 30 1.28 4.20 26.99
N SER A 31 0.36 3.56 27.70
CA SER A 31 0.43 3.36 29.14
C SER A 31 1.52 2.36 29.52
N MET A 32 1.90 2.29 30.80
CA MET A 32 2.83 1.26 31.30
C MET A 32 2.33 -0.17 31.01
N THR A 33 1.03 -0.39 31.09
CA THR A 33 0.43 -1.69 30.76
C THR A 33 0.61 -2.03 29.29
N ALA A 34 0.53 -1.05 28.39
CA ALA A 34 0.81 -1.25 26.96
C ALA A 34 2.28 -1.62 26.68
N TYR A 35 3.23 -1.01 27.41
CA TYR A 35 4.65 -1.41 27.33
C TYR A 35 4.88 -2.84 27.81
N ILE A 36 4.28 -3.22 28.93
CA ILE A 36 4.38 -4.58 29.47
C ILE A 36 3.80 -5.60 28.48
N LYS A 37 2.64 -5.29 27.89
CA LYS A 37 2.03 -6.11 26.83
C LYS A 37 2.94 -6.24 25.62
N SER A 38 3.48 -5.12 25.11
CA SER A 38 4.41 -5.12 23.98
C SER A 38 5.64 -5.98 24.25
N PHE A 39 6.23 -5.87 25.44
CA PHE A 39 7.38 -6.69 25.84
C PHE A 39 7.03 -8.19 25.87
N LYS A 40 5.89 -8.57 26.50
CA LYS A 40 5.45 -9.98 26.52
C LYS A 40 5.23 -10.56 25.12
N GLU A 41 4.61 -9.78 24.24
CA GLU A 41 4.39 -10.22 22.84
C GLU A 41 5.71 -10.25 22.04
N ASN A 42 6.65 -9.35 22.32
CA ASN A 42 7.98 -9.42 21.73
C ASN A 42 8.74 -10.68 22.15
N VAL A 43 8.61 -11.12 23.40
CA VAL A 43 9.16 -12.41 23.85
C VAL A 43 8.51 -13.56 23.07
N THR A 44 7.21 -13.51 22.82
CA THR A 44 6.51 -14.48 21.96
C THR A 44 7.06 -14.47 20.55
N ARG A 45 7.29 -13.28 19.95
CA ARG A 45 7.94 -13.12 18.64
C ARG A 45 9.31 -13.82 18.62
N PHE A 46 10.15 -13.62 19.63
CA PHE A 46 11.46 -14.30 19.69
C PHE A 46 11.34 -15.82 19.71
N LYS A 47 10.36 -16.36 20.45
CA LYS A 47 10.08 -17.80 20.48
C LYS A 47 9.53 -18.34 19.15
N LYS A 48 8.83 -17.51 18.36
CA LYS A 48 8.28 -17.86 17.06
C LYS A 48 9.20 -17.50 15.89
N LYS A 49 10.28 -16.79 16.16
CA LYS A 49 11.24 -16.37 15.15
C LYS A 49 11.81 -17.59 14.42
N LYS A 50 11.66 -17.60 13.12
CA LYS A 50 12.28 -18.56 12.22
C LYS A 50 13.55 -17.95 11.58
N SER A 51 14.36 -18.78 10.96
CA SER A 51 15.46 -18.32 10.11
C SER A 51 14.93 -17.39 9.02
N ARG A 52 15.75 -16.46 8.52
CA ARG A 52 15.36 -15.65 7.39
C ARG A 52 15.20 -16.51 6.14
N TYR A 53 14.13 -16.30 5.40
CA TYR A 53 13.87 -16.93 4.11
C TYR A 53 14.67 -16.18 3.03
N THR A 54 15.92 -16.58 2.80
CA THR A 54 16.85 -15.85 1.91
C THR A 54 17.31 -16.67 0.71
N GLN A 55 16.90 -17.92 0.61
CA GLN A 55 17.40 -18.88 -0.37
C GLN A 55 17.17 -18.46 -1.83
N HIS A 56 16.19 -17.58 -2.09
CA HIS A 56 15.83 -17.13 -3.43
C HIS A 56 16.07 -15.62 -3.65
N ASP A 57 16.60 -14.88 -2.68
CA ASP A 57 16.81 -13.43 -2.78
C ASP A 57 17.66 -13.05 -4.01
N GLU A 58 18.81 -13.72 -4.20
CA GLU A 58 19.69 -13.47 -5.34
C GLU A 58 19.10 -13.95 -6.67
N TYR A 59 18.32 -15.03 -6.67
CA TYR A 59 17.62 -15.49 -7.86
C TYR A 59 16.61 -14.45 -8.34
N ILE A 60 15.76 -13.94 -7.43
CA ILE A 60 14.79 -12.90 -7.73
C ILE A 60 15.48 -11.65 -8.29
N LYS A 61 16.51 -11.15 -7.62
CA LYS A 61 17.26 -9.98 -8.06
C LYS A 61 17.80 -10.13 -9.50
N ARG A 62 18.38 -11.29 -9.82
CA ARG A 62 18.92 -11.58 -11.16
C ARG A 62 17.83 -11.68 -12.22
N LEU A 63 16.68 -12.26 -11.88
CA LEU A 63 15.55 -12.41 -12.79
C LEU A 63 15.06 -11.05 -13.29
N PHE A 64 15.10 -10.01 -12.44
CA PHE A 64 14.71 -8.65 -12.81
C PHE A 64 15.83 -7.83 -13.47
N LEU A 65 17.00 -8.43 -13.71
CA LEU A 65 18.07 -7.89 -14.56
C LEU A 65 18.03 -8.50 -15.97
N ASP A 66 17.23 -9.54 -16.19
CA ASP A 66 17.15 -10.24 -17.49
C ASP A 66 15.96 -9.74 -18.30
N ASP A 67 16.21 -8.89 -19.27
CA ASP A 67 15.20 -8.28 -20.15
C ASP A 67 14.47 -9.32 -21.06
N LYS A 68 14.89 -10.59 -21.06
CA LYS A 68 14.24 -11.65 -21.85
C LYS A 68 13.05 -12.29 -21.15
N ILE A 69 12.91 -12.04 -19.85
CA ILE A 69 11.82 -12.62 -19.05
C ILE A 69 10.62 -11.70 -19.12
N ASP A 70 9.50 -12.22 -19.63
CA ASP A 70 8.27 -11.46 -19.73
C ASP A 70 7.67 -11.09 -18.36
N LEU A 71 6.91 -10.00 -18.34
CA LEU A 71 6.33 -9.43 -17.10
C LEU A 71 5.43 -10.43 -16.35
N LYS A 72 4.68 -11.29 -17.10
CA LYS A 72 3.80 -12.28 -16.45
C LYS A 72 4.62 -13.30 -15.67
N SER A 73 5.68 -13.82 -16.29
CA SER A 73 6.62 -14.74 -15.64
C SER A 73 7.31 -14.12 -14.43
N GLN A 74 7.72 -12.84 -14.53
CA GLN A 74 8.27 -12.09 -13.38
C GLN A 74 7.25 -11.99 -12.24
N CYS A 75 5.99 -11.67 -12.53
CA CYS A 75 4.92 -11.60 -11.54
C CYS A 75 4.63 -12.96 -10.89
N ASP A 76 4.60 -14.04 -11.66
CA ASP A 76 4.39 -15.40 -11.14
C ASP A 76 5.50 -15.82 -10.17
N VAL A 77 6.75 -15.44 -10.46
CA VAL A 77 7.88 -15.68 -9.58
C VAL A 77 7.77 -14.86 -8.29
N ILE A 78 7.34 -13.59 -8.35
CA ILE A 78 7.06 -12.81 -7.13
C ILE A 78 5.99 -13.50 -6.29
N VAL A 79 4.89 -13.95 -6.90
CA VAL A 79 3.79 -14.65 -6.19
C VAL A 79 4.33 -15.91 -5.49
N SER A 80 5.12 -16.73 -6.19
CA SER A 80 5.71 -17.95 -5.62
C SER A 80 6.63 -17.63 -4.44
N TYR A 81 7.51 -16.64 -4.60
CA TYR A 81 8.44 -16.18 -3.57
C TYR A 81 7.74 -15.68 -2.30
N ILE A 82 6.76 -14.81 -2.46
CA ILE A 82 5.98 -14.24 -1.34
C ILE A 82 5.14 -15.33 -0.66
N SER A 83 4.56 -16.25 -1.42
CA SER A 83 3.73 -17.34 -0.90
C SER A 83 4.54 -18.31 -0.05
N GLU A 84 5.72 -18.72 -0.52
CA GLU A 84 6.64 -19.57 0.28
C GLU A 84 7.10 -18.89 1.55
N ALA A 85 7.48 -17.62 1.47
CA ALA A 85 7.89 -16.86 2.64
C ALA A 85 6.74 -16.70 3.65
N PHE A 86 5.51 -16.48 3.16
CA PHE A 86 4.33 -16.44 4.01
C PHE A 86 4.13 -17.75 4.76
N ILE A 87 4.18 -18.89 4.08
CA ILE A 87 4.09 -20.21 4.72
C ILE A 87 5.21 -20.40 5.73
N HIS A 88 6.44 -20.01 5.36
CA HIS A 88 7.60 -20.09 6.24
C HIS A 88 7.41 -19.32 7.54
N TYR A 89 6.88 -18.09 7.49
CA TYR A 89 6.72 -17.23 8.68
C TYR A 89 5.40 -17.43 9.42
N SER A 90 4.43 -18.13 8.82
CA SER A 90 3.10 -18.30 9.38
C SER A 90 3.07 -19.19 10.61
N VAL A 91 2.11 -18.91 11.48
CA VAL A 91 1.76 -19.69 12.66
C VAL A 91 0.24 -19.70 12.83
N TRP A 92 -0.26 -20.62 13.64
CA TRP A 92 -1.67 -20.68 14.04
C TRP A 92 -2.62 -20.68 12.84
N ASP A 93 -2.45 -21.69 11.98
CA ASP A 93 -3.27 -21.89 10.78
C ASP A 93 -3.29 -20.64 9.86
N TYR A 94 -2.10 -20.08 9.61
CA TYR A 94 -1.86 -18.94 8.72
C TYR A 94 -2.51 -17.61 9.17
N SER A 95 -3.09 -17.54 10.38
CA SER A 95 -3.73 -16.30 10.86
C SER A 95 -2.73 -15.20 11.25
N HIS A 96 -1.47 -15.54 11.50
CA HIS A 96 -0.38 -14.61 11.82
C HIS A 96 0.90 -15.07 11.12
N ALA A 97 1.70 -14.10 10.64
CA ALA A 97 3.02 -14.36 10.04
C ALA A 97 4.09 -13.44 10.63
N TYR A 98 5.06 -14.00 11.34
CA TYR A 98 6.11 -13.26 12.04
C TYR A 98 7.31 -13.00 11.13
N TYR A 99 7.20 -12.01 10.24
CA TYR A 99 8.28 -11.61 9.35
C TYR A 99 9.48 -11.01 10.11
N PRO A 100 10.69 -11.14 9.57
CA PRO A 100 11.86 -10.42 10.08
C PRO A 100 11.77 -8.94 9.69
N GLY A 101 12.30 -8.05 10.53
CA GLY A 101 12.33 -6.62 10.26
C GLY A 101 12.19 -5.81 11.54
N ARG A 102 12.01 -4.49 11.37
CA ARG A 102 11.82 -3.56 12.47
C ARG A 102 10.37 -3.53 12.93
N PRO A 103 10.10 -3.52 14.25
CA PRO A 103 8.74 -3.49 14.78
C PRO A 103 8.04 -2.16 14.49
N SER A 104 6.71 -2.16 14.55
CA SER A 104 5.90 -0.94 14.54
C SER A 104 5.73 -0.36 15.96
N GLN A 105 4.91 0.70 16.09
CA GLN A 105 4.41 1.20 17.38
C GLN A 105 3.35 0.28 18.02
N GLN A 106 2.87 -0.70 17.26
CA GLN A 106 1.91 -1.70 17.73
C GLN A 106 2.60 -2.79 18.54
N THR A 107 1.94 -3.91 18.70
CA THR A 107 2.52 -5.09 19.33
C THR A 107 3.04 -6.08 18.28
N ALA A 108 3.96 -6.94 18.67
CA ALA A 108 4.49 -7.97 17.76
C ALA A 108 3.41 -8.90 17.21
N ARG A 109 2.30 -9.07 17.94
CA ARG A 109 1.15 -9.85 17.47
C ARG A 109 0.36 -9.09 16.40
N THR A 110 0.17 -7.79 16.57
CA THR A 110 -0.46 -6.94 15.55
C THR A 110 0.40 -6.89 14.28
N ASP A 111 1.73 -6.73 14.43
CA ASP A 111 2.68 -6.80 13.30
C ASP A 111 2.59 -8.15 12.56
N ALA A 112 2.39 -9.24 13.29
CA ALA A 112 2.26 -10.57 12.68
C ALA A 112 0.90 -10.79 12.00
N MET A 113 -0.17 -10.19 12.50
CA MET A 113 -1.47 -10.14 11.81
C MET A 113 -1.35 -9.33 10.51
N GLU A 114 -0.65 -8.18 10.54
CA GLU A 114 -0.33 -7.39 9.35
C GLU A 114 0.37 -8.23 8.28
N GLY A 115 1.27 -9.14 8.68
CA GLY A 115 1.93 -10.07 7.77
C GLY A 115 0.97 -11.00 7.04
N THR A 116 -0.09 -11.43 7.70
CA THR A 116 -1.15 -12.24 7.08
C THR A 116 -2.08 -11.37 6.24
N SER A 117 -2.65 -10.32 6.82
CA SER A 117 -3.67 -9.49 6.15
C SER A 117 -3.16 -8.90 4.83
N ARG A 118 -1.89 -8.52 4.75
CA ARG A 118 -1.29 -7.91 3.56
C ARG A 118 -0.74 -8.90 2.54
N THR A 119 -0.62 -10.19 2.91
CA THR A 119 -0.27 -11.26 1.97
C THR A 119 -1.52 -11.86 1.31
N LEU A 120 -2.61 -12.05 2.08
CA LEU A 120 -3.80 -12.74 1.58
C LEU A 120 -4.41 -12.10 0.32
N PRO A 121 -4.43 -10.75 0.12
CA PRO A 121 -4.92 -10.17 -1.13
C PRO A 121 -4.14 -10.62 -2.37
N THR A 122 -2.82 -10.83 -2.25
CA THR A 122 -2.00 -11.33 -3.37
C THR A 122 -2.36 -12.78 -3.71
N LEU A 123 -2.53 -13.63 -2.69
CA LEU A 123 -2.98 -15.02 -2.89
C LEU A 123 -4.39 -15.06 -3.49
N ALA A 124 -5.30 -14.21 -3.01
CA ALA A 124 -6.67 -14.15 -3.49
C ALA A 124 -6.76 -13.60 -4.93
N ALA A 125 -5.99 -12.57 -5.28
CA ALA A 125 -5.91 -12.04 -6.64
C ALA A 125 -5.34 -13.08 -7.62
N TRP A 126 -4.30 -13.83 -7.21
CA TRP A 126 -3.77 -14.93 -7.99
C TRP A 126 -4.82 -16.04 -8.18
N LEU A 127 -5.53 -16.41 -7.11
CA LEU A 127 -6.59 -17.42 -7.18
C LEU A 127 -7.75 -16.96 -8.07
N HIS A 128 -8.16 -15.70 -7.99
CA HIS A 128 -9.17 -15.11 -8.86
C HIS A 128 -8.80 -15.26 -10.35
N SER A 129 -7.54 -14.97 -10.69
CA SER A 129 -7.05 -15.05 -12.07
C SER A 129 -6.91 -16.49 -12.58
N ASN A 130 -6.50 -17.43 -11.73
CA ASN A 130 -6.07 -18.77 -12.12
C ASN A 130 -7.00 -19.88 -11.64
N GLY A 131 -7.82 -19.65 -10.62
CA GLY A 131 -8.53 -20.68 -9.85
C GLY A 131 -9.49 -21.57 -10.62
N LYS A 132 -9.98 -21.11 -11.78
CA LYS A 132 -10.80 -21.96 -12.68
C LYS A 132 -9.99 -23.06 -13.36
N VAL A 133 -8.67 -22.88 -13.47
CA VAL A 133 -7.75 -23.82 -14.10
C VAL A 133 -6.88 -24.51 -13.07
N ASN A 134 -6.35 -23.74 -12.12
CA ASN A 134 -5.43 -24.23 -11.11
C ASN A 134 -5.56 -23.44 -9.81
N THR A 135 -5.69 -24.11 -8.67
CA THR A 135 -5.76 -23.50 -7.33
C THR A 135 -4.49 -23.69 -6.51
N VAL A 136 -3.43 -24.23 -7.14
CA VAL A 136 -2.16 -24.57 -6.48
C VAL A 136 -1.03 -23.76 -7.09
N ILE A 137 -0.38 -22.92 -6.30
CA ILE A 137 0.87 -22.26 -6.69
C ILE A 137 2.00 -23.29 -6.56
N THR A 138 2.84 -23.38 -7.59
CA THR A 138 4.10 -24.11 -7.48
C THR A 138 5.15 -23.17 -6.87
N GLY A 139 5.64 -23.49 -5.70
CA GLY A 139 6.69 -22.73 -5.05
C GLY A 139 8.02 -22.80 -5.80
N LEU A 140 8.94 -21.88 -5.52
CA LEU A 140 10.30 -21.89 -6.10
C LEU A 140 11.09 -23.13 -5.69
N ASN A 141 10.77 -23.71 -4.52
CA ASN A 141 11.29 -24.97 -4.03
C ASN A 141 10.55 -26.21 -4.57
N GLN A 142 9.67 -26.02 -5.57
CA GLN A 142 8.83 -27.06 -6.19
C GLN A 142 7.79 -27.70 -5.27
N GLN A 143 7.49 -27.09 -4.13
CA GLN A 143 6.42 -27.58 -3.26
C GLN A 143 5.07 -26.97 -3.64
N PRO A 144 3.98 -27.75 -3.58
CA PRO A 144 2.64 -27.22 -3.88
C PRO A 144 2.12 -26.35 -2.73
N ILE A 145 1.50 -25.25 -3.07
CA ILE A 145 0.87 -24.30 -2.15
C ILE A 145 -0.62 -24.25 -2.46
N LEU A 146 -1.43 -24.85 -1.60
CA LEU A 146 -2.88 -24.94 -1.77
C LEU A 146 -3.55 -23.66 -1.30
N VAL A 147 -3.76 -22.71 -2.21
CA VAL A 147 -4.23 -21.35 -1.89
C VAL A 147 -5.59 -21.34 -1.19
N PRO A 148 -6.65 -22.05 -1.65
CA PRO A 148 -7.93 -22.06 -0.96
C PRO A 148 -7.86 -22.58 0.47
N GLU A 149 -7.02 -23.59 0.74
CA GLU A 149 -6.84 -24.14 2.08
C GLU A 149 -6.20 -23.12 3.02
N ILE A 150 -5.15 -22.43 2.57
CA ILE A 150 -4.47 -21.38 3.33
C ILE A 150 -5.45 -20.26 3.69
N LEU A 151 -6.19 -19.75 2.70
CA LEU A 151 -7.17 -18.68 2.91
C LEU A 151 -8.26 -19.12 3.91
N ARG A 152 -8.88 -20.28 3.72
CA ARG A 152 -9.92 -20.79 4.62
C ARG A 152 -9.42 -20.93 6.06
N LYS A 153 -8.25 -21.55 6.25
CA LYS A 153 -7.65 -21.73 7.58
C LYS A 153 -7.35 -20.40 8.25
N ALA A 154 -6.77 -19.45 7.52
CA ALA A 154 -6.45 -18.11 8.04
C ALA A 154 -7.70 -17.38 8.53
N PHE A 155 -8.78 -17.36 7.74
CA PHE A 155 -10.04 -16.73 8.14
C PHE A 155 -10.68 -17.38 9.34
N LEU A 156 -10.79 -18.70 9.35
CA LEU A 156 -11.41 -19.43 10.46
C LEU A 156 -10.61 -19.27 11.76
N ALA A 157 -9.30 -19.44 11.69
CA ALA A 157 -8.43 -19.25 12.86
C ALA A 157 -8.38 -17.80 13.36
N GLY A 158 -8.43 -16.83 12.43
CA GLY A 158 -8.37 -15.41 12.77
C GLY A 158 -9.64 -14.85 13.39
N THR A 159 -10.79 -15.41 13.05
CA THR A 159 -12.11 -14.94 13.52
C THR A 159 -12.71 -15.74 14.67
N ASP A 160 -12.11 -16.88 15.04
CA ASP A 160 -12.55 -17.69 16.16
C ASP A 160 -11.95 -17.20 17.49
N PRO A 161 -12.76 -16.68 18.44
CA PRO A 161 -12.26 -16.23 19.75
C PRO A 161 -11.61 -17.36 20.59
N GLY A 162 -11.95 -18.63 20.33
CA GLY A 162 -11.37 -19.79 20.99
C GLY A 162 -10.03 -20.24 20.42
N HIS A 163 -9.66 -19.76 19.24
CA HIS A 163 -8.44 -20.16 18.56
C HIS A 163 -7.22 -19.31 18.97
N LYS A 164 -6.04 -19.92 19.03
CA LYS A 164 -4.77 -19.20 19.34
C LYS A 164 -4.46 -18.09 18.35
N GLY A 165 -4.94 -18.23 17.14
CA GLY A 165 -4.78 -17.30 16.04
C GLY A 165 -5.83 -16.20 15.97
N TYR A 166 -6.70 -16.06 16.95
CA TYR A 166 -7.74 -15.02 16.96
C TYR A 166 -7.15 -13.61 16.77
N TRP A 167 -7.66 -12.86 15.81
CA TRP A 167 -7.19 -11.50 15.51
C TRP A 167 -7.55 -10.48 16.61
N GLY A 168 -8.47 -10.84 17.50
CA GLY A 168 -8.86 -10.01 18.64
C GLY A 168 -10.04 -9.09 18.34
N ILE A 169 -10.47 -8.39 19.40
CA ILE A 169 -11.53 -7.38 19.35
C ILE A 169 -10.94 -6.09 18.82
N LEU A 170 -11.64 -5.42 17.89
CA LEU A 170 -11.26 -4.13 17.36
C LEU A 170 -11.62 -3.01 18.35
N HIS A 171 -10.80 -1.97 18.39
CA HIS A 171 -10.99 -0.78 19.20
C HIS A 171 -10.83 0.48 18.36
N ASP A 172 -11.19 1.63 18.90
CA ASP A 172 -11.03 2.92 18.21
C ASP A 172 -9.58 3.16 17.79
N CYS A 173 -9.39 3.63 16.58
CA CYS A 173 -8.09 3.89 15.97
C CYS A 173 -7.12 2.69 16.00
N ASP A 174 -7.63 1.47 16.04
CA ASP A 174 -6.84 0.25 16.05
C ASP A 174 -6.25 -0.03 14.66
N GLN A 175 -4.96 -0.36 14.59
CA GLN A 175 -4.31 -0.77 13.35
C GLN A 175 -5.04 -1.92 12.64
N ARG A 176 -5.67 -2.82 13.39
CA ARG A 176 -6.42 -3.95 12.84
C ARG A 176 -7.64 -3.55 12.02
N ILE A 177 -8.12 -2.29 12.14
CA ILE A 177 -9.14 -1.74 11.22
C ILE A 177 -8.55 -1.61 9.80
N CYS A 178 -7.31 -1.14 9.69
CA CYS A 178 -6.62 -1.10 8.39
C CYS A 178 -6.45 -2.49 7.80
N GLU A 179 -6.05 -3.44 8.65
CA GLU A 179 -5.80 -4.83 8.25
C GLU A 179 -7.10 -5.55 7.88
N SER A 180 -8.24 -5.19 8.49
CA SER A 180 -9.54 -5.78 8.15
C SER A 180 -9.98 -5.47 6.72
N ALA A 181 -9.58 -4.35 6.14
CA ALA A 181 -9.88 -3.99 4.76
C ALA A 181 -9.21 -4.94 3.76
N ASP A 182 -7.92 -5.20 3.94
CA ASP A 182 -7.18 -6.12 3.07
C ASP A 182 -7.70 -7.56 3.23
N LEU A 183 -8.07 -7.97 4.46
CA LEU A 183 -8.73 -9.27 4.71
C LEU A 183 -10.09 -9.37 4.02
N ALA A 184 -10.93 -8.35 4.14
CA ALA A 184 -12.25 -8.33 3.49
C ALA A 184 -12.11 -8.41 1.97
N LEU A 185 -11.18 -7.65 1.39
CA LEU A 185 -10.88 -7.70 -0.03
C LEU A 185 -10.40 -9.08 -0.48
N ALA A 186 -9.50 -9.71 0.29
CA ALA A 186 -9.05 -11.07 0.00
C ALA A 186 -10.20 -12.10 0.05
N LEU A 187 -11.11 -11.96 1.02
CA LEU A 187 -12.29 -12.81 1.12
C LEU A 187 -13.21 -12.66 -0.09
N TRP A 188 -13.43 -11.42 -0.54
CA TRP A 188 -14.26 -11.12 -1.71
C TRP A 188 -13.65 -11.68 -3.00
N MET A 189 -12.36 -11.43 -3.27
CA MET A 189 -11.69 -11.95 -4.47
C MET A 189 -11.65 -13.47 -4.52
N SER A 190 -11.63 -14.13 -3.36
CA SER A 190 -11.62 -15.60 -3.24
C SER A 190 -12.99 -16.20 -2.95
N LYS A 191 -14.09 -15.44 -3.17
CA LYS A 191 -15.45 -15.81 -2.78
C LYS A 191 -15.83 -17.24 -3.16
N GLU A 192 -15.65 -17.63 -4.42
CA GLU A 192 -16.04 -18.93 -4.97
C GLU A 192 -15.35 -20.12 -4.26
N TRP A 193 -14.09 -19.94 -3.84
CA TRP A 193 -13.25 -20.99 -3.25
C TRP A 193 -13.22 -20.97 -1.72
N VAL A 194 -13.61 -19.86 -1.11
CA VAL A 194 -13.51 -19.64 0.34
C VAL A 194 -14.86 -19.34 0.95
N TRP A 195 -15.45 -18.16 0.65
CA TRP A 195 -16.70 -17.72 1.27
C TRP A 195 -17.87 -18.66 0.98
N ASP A 196 -18.06 -19.06 -0.28
CA ASP A 196 -19.17 -19.93 -0.68
C ASP A 196 -19.03 -21.37 -0.14
N CYS A 197 -17.79 -21.77 0.19
CA CYS A 197 -17.47 -23.04 0.82
C CYS A 197 -17.63 -23.06 2.34
N PHE A 198 -17.81 -21.92 3.00
CA PHE A 198 -18.06 -21.88 4.43
C PHE A 198 -19.48 -22.35 4.76
N SER A 199 -19.61 -23.10 5.84
CA SER A 199 -20.89 -23.39 6.47
C SER A 199 -21.56 -22.12 7.01
N THR A 200 -22.85 -22.18 7.31
CA THR A 200 -23.60 -21.04 7.88
C THR A 200 -22.95 -20.52 9.17
N ASN A 201 -22.47 -21.41 10.04
CA ASN A 201 -21.83 -21.04 11.30
C ASN A 201 -20.48 -20.37 11.06
N GLU A 202 -19.67 -20.86 10.12
CA GLU A 202 -18.39 -20.25 9.74
C GLU A 202 -18.59 -18.88 9.11
N LYS A 203 -19.58 -18.72 8.23
CA LYS A 203 -19.96 -17.41 7.68
C LYS A 203 -20.35 -16.44 8.79
N GLN A 204 -21.18 -16.87 9.72
CA GLN A 204 -21.60 -16.06 10.86
C GLN A 204 -20.38 -15.64 11.73
N GLN A 205 -19.47 -16.56 12.03
CA GLN A 205 -18.24 -16.28 12.77
C GLN A 205 -17.40 -15.19 12.08
N VAL A 206 -17.15 -15.34 10.79
CA VAL A 206 -16.37 -14.39 9.98
C VAL A 206 -17.06 -13.03 9.94
N MET A 207 -18.38 -12.99 9.70
CA MET A 207 -19.16 -11.75 9.68
C MET A 207 -19.13 -11.00 11.00
N VAL A 208 -19.28 -11.70 12.13
CA VAL A 208 -19.25 -11.11 13.47
C VAL A 208 -17.93 -10.38 13.71
N TRP A 209 -16.82 -10.96 13.26
CA TRP A 209 -15.52 -10.30 13.39
C TRP A 209 -15.42 -9.04 12.54
N PHE A 210 -15.78 -9.10 11.26
CA PHE A 210 -15.70 -7.96 10.36
C PHE A 210 -16.65 -6.81 10.74
N LYS A 211 -17.86 -7.11 11.21
CA LYS A 211 -18.86 -6.09 11.63
C LYS A 211 -18.38 -5.19 12.78
N GLN A 212 -17.32 -5.57 13.50
CA GLN A 212 -16.77 -4.75 14.57
C GLN A 212 -16.31 -3.36 14.07
N VAL A 213 -15.88 -3.22 12.80
CA VAL A 213 -15.45 -1.92 12.24
C VAL A 213 -16.56 -0.87 12.27
N ASN A 214 -17.84 -1.30 12.29
CA ASN A 214 -18.98 -0.38 12.32
C ASN A 214 -19.11 0.41 13.63
N TYR A 215 -18.44 -0.06 14.68
CA TYR A 215 -18.52 0.49 16.03
C TYR A 215 -17.22 1.17 16.46
N CYS A 216 -16.23 1.27 15.55
CA CYS A 216 -14.93 1.85 15.86
C CYS A 216 -14.77 3.23 15.23
N GLU A 217 -14.25 4.17 16.01
CA GLU A 217 -13.75 5.43 15.48
C GLU A 217 -12.44 5.22 14.70
N THR A 218 -12.22 6.09 13.73
CA THR A 218 -11.00 6.08 12.91
C THR A 218 -10.32 7.43 12.93
N VAL A 219 -9.03 7.44 12.60
CA VAL A 219 -8.34 8.69 12.27
C VAL A 219 -9.01 9.34 11.06
N ASP A 220 -9.21 10.66 11.11
CA ASP A 220 -9.87 11.44 10.06
C ASP A 220 -8.95 11.67 8.84
N ASN A 221 -8.74 10.61 8.08
CA ASN A 221 -7.92 10.58 6.86
C ASN A 221 -8.29 9.36 6.00
N ASN A 222 -7.35 8.81 5.24
CA ASN A 222 -7.57 7.60 4.42
C ASN A 222 -8.11 6.39 5.21
N TRP A 223 -8.11 6.39 6.54
CA TRP A 223 -8.65 5.29 7.35
C TRP A 223 -10.15 5.06 7.15
N HIS A 224 -10.90 6.09 6.76
CA HIS A 224 -12.30 5.93 6.37
C HIS A 224 -12.49 4.92 5.24
N LEU A 225 -11.54 4.85 4.29
CA LEU A 225 -11.57 3.90 3.18
C LEU A 225 -11.48 2.45 3.66
N PHE A 226 -10.78 2.17 4.77
CA PHE A 226 -10.67 0.81 5.29
C PHE A 226 -12.01 0.32 5.84
N VAL A 227 -12.70 1.14 6.62
CA VAL A 227 -14.05 0.80 7.12
C VAL A 227 -15.02 0.60 5.95
N LEU A 228 -15.01 1.51 4.97
CA LEU A 228 -15.87 1.43 3.79
C LEU A 228 -15.57 0.16 2.97
N THR A 229 -14.30 -0.23 2.80
CA THR A 229 -13.94 -1.48 2.10
C THR A 229 -14.61 -2.68 2.76
N VAL A 230 -14.53 -2.80 4.08
CA VAL A 230 -15.18 -3.90 4.81
C VAL A 230 -16.70 -3.87 4.61
N GLN A 231 -17.32 -2.70 4.74
CA GLN A 231 -18.78 -2.55 4.64
C GLN A 231 -19.30 -2.88 3.24
N ILE A 232 -18.63 -2.41 2.18
CA ILE A 232 -18.99 -2.68 0.79
C ILE A 232 -18.82 -4.19 0.48
N VAL A 233 -17.75 -4.81 0.97
CA VAL A 233 -17.55 -6.26 0.84
C VAL A 233 -18.66 -7.04 1.54
N LEU A 234 -18.97 -6.70 2.79
CA LEU A 234 -20.05 -7.38 3.53
C LEU A 234 -21.41 -7.21 2.85
N LYS A 235 -21.73 -6.03 2.36
CA LYS A 235 -22.95 -5.79 1.56
C LYS A 235 -23.00 -6.72 0.35
N ASN A 236 -21.89 -6.83 -0.41
CA ASN A 236 -21.84 -7.71 -1.58
C ASN A 236 -21.99 -9.20 -1.23
N LEU A 237 -21.36 -9.65 -0.13
CA LEU A 237 -21.38 -11.05 0.28
C LEU A 237 -22.69 -11.48 0.94
N THR A 238 -23.43 -10.57 1.58
CA THR A 238 -24.57 -10.91 2.45
C THR A 238 -25.87 -10.23 2.09
N GLY A 239 -25.82 -9.16 1.30
CA GLY A 239 -26.96 -8.28 1.00
C GLY A 239 -27.31 -7.28 2.11
N GLU A 240 -26.59 -7.29 3.26
CA GLU A 240 -26.83 -6.38 4.39
C GLU A 240 -26.07 -5.06 4.17
N ASP A 241 -26.77 -3.97 3.95
CA ASP A 241 -26.17 -2.66 3.77
C ASP A 241 -25.98 -1.95 5.13
N ALA A 242 -24.73 -1.78 5.52
CA ALA A 242 -24.31 -1.04 6.70
C ALA A 242 -23.26 0.04 6.36
N ILE A 243 -23.26 0.53 5.12
CA ILE A 243 -22.30 1.52 4.64
C ILE A 243 -22.48 2.85 5.36
N GLN A 244 -21.43 3.35 5.97
CA GLN A 244 -21.37 4.66 6.61
C GLN A 244 -21.06 5.74 5.56
N TYR A 245 -22.09 6.23 4.86
CA TYR A 245 -21.94 7.21 3.78
C TYR A 245 -21.32 8.53 4.25
N GLU A 246 -21.44 8.90 5.52
CA GLU A 246 -20.75 10.06 6.10
C GLU A 246 -19.23 9.93 6.01
N LYS A 247 -18.66 8.73 6.18
CA LYS A 247 -17.22 8.47 5.98
C LYS A 247 -16.84 8.61 4.50
N TYR A 248 -17.70 8.16 3.59
CA TYR A 248 -17.46 8.34 2.16
C TYR A 248 -17.54 9.83 1.75
N ASN A 249 -18.54 10.56 2.24
CA ASN A 249 -18.63 11.99 2.00
C ASN A 249 -17.40 12.72 2.55
N ARG A 250 -16.86 12.29 3.70
CA ARG A 250 -15.60 12.83 4.25
C ARG A 250 -14.41 12.58 3.32
N ILE A 251 -14.30 11.42 2.69
CA ILE A 251 -13.30 11.15 1.66
C ILE A 251 -13.44 12.13 0.48
N LYS A 252 -14.66 12.42 0.03
CA LYS A 252 -14.91 13.39 -1.04
C LYS A 252 -14.52 14.83 -0.64
N GLU A 253 -14.63 15.20 0.63
CA GLU A 253 -14.13 16.48 1.13
C GLU A 253 -12.60 16.61 1.02
N PHE A 254 -11.85 15.51 1.13
CA PHE A 254 -10.40 15.49 0.95
C PHE A 254 -9.97 15.68 -0.51
N TYR A 255 -10.86 15.53 -1.48
CA TYR A 255 -10.57 15.79 -2.88
C TYR A 255 -10.31 17.29 -3.12
N VAL A 256 -9.14 17.61 -3.69
CA VAL A 256 -8.69 18.99 -3.90
C VAL A 256 -8.67 19.43 -5.36
N GLY A 257 -8.94 18.52 -6.30
CA GLY A 257 -8.87 18.73 -7.74
C GLY A 257 -7.71 17.97 -8.39
N ASP A 258 -7.66 17.96 -9.70
CA ASP A 258 -6.64 17.29 -10.52
C ASP A 258 -6.44 15.80 -10.13
N GLY A 259 -7.47 15.14 -9.56
CA GLY A 259 -7.42 13.77 -9.08
C GLY A 259 -6.75 13.57 -7.71
N TRP A 260 -6.26 14.62 -7.07
CA TRP A 260 -5.54 14.53 -5.80
C TRP A 260 -6.46 14.64 -4.58
N PHE A 261 -6.11 13.84 -3.58
CA PHE A 261 -6.72 13.87 -2.25
C PHE A 261 -5.69 14.30 -1.21
N ARG A 262 -6.10 15.18 -0.29
CA ARG A 262 -5.33 15.49 0.91
C ARG A 262 -5.59 14.41 1.96
N ASP A 263 -4.55 13.86 2.56
CA ASP A 263 -4.69 12.76 3.51
C ASP A 263 -5.06 13.27 4.93
N GLY A 264 -6.32 13.72 5.05
CA GLY A 264 -6.86 14.45 6.20
C GLY A 264 -6.68 15.96 6.09
N ALA A 265 -7.36 16.74 6.94
CA ALA A 265 -7.42 18.20 6.86
C ALA A 265 -6.04 18.90 6.91
N LYS A 266 -5.05 18.28 7.58
CA LYS A 266 -3.65 18.73 7.65
C LYS A 266 -2.67 17.71 7.06
N GLY A 267 -3.16 16.81 6.22
CA GLY A 267 -2.36 15.74 5.61
C GLY A 267 -1.47 16.23 4.48
N ASN A 268 -0.71 15.30 3.93
CA ASN A 268 0.13 15.53 2.76
C ASN A 268 -0.60 15.18 1.47
N TYR A 269 -0.04 15.65 0.34
CA TYR A 269 -0.29 15.15 -1.00
C TYR A 269 0.89 14.25 -1.37
N ASP A 270 0.85 12.98 -0.99
CA ASP A 270 1.92 12.03 -1.24
C ASP A 270 1.39 10.78 -1.96
N TYR A 271 2.22 9.77 -2.11
CA TYR A 271 1.88 8.55 -2.81
C TYR A 271 0.75 7.72 -2.15
N TYR A 272 0.23 8.13 -0.97
CA TYR A 272 -1.02 7.57 -0.47
C TYR A 272 -2.19 7.82 -1.43
N ASN A 273 -2.10 8.82 -2.29
CA ASN A 273 -3.04 8.97 -3.41
C ASN A 273 -3.05 7.74 -4.30
N ALA A 274 -1.88 7.19 -4.63
CA ALA A 274 -1.78 6.01 -5.47
C ALA A 274 -2.19 4.72 -4.73
N TRP A 275 -1.52 4.42 -3.61
CA TRP A 275 -1.67 3.11 -2.96
C TRP A 275 -2.72 3.03 -1.85
N ALA A 276 -3.41 4.12 -1.50
CA ALA A 276 -4.55 4.09 -0.58
C ALA A 276 -5.82 4.63 -1.22
N PHE A 277 -5.87 5.93 -1.62
CA PHE A 277 -7.10 6.53 -2.15
C PHE A 277 -7.55 5.84 -3.44
N HIS A 278 -6.81 5.95 -4.53
CA HIS A 278 -7.20 5.37 -5.81
C HIS A 278 -7.24 3.84 -5.78
N TYR A 279 -6.40 3.19 -4.95
CA TYR A 279 -6.49 1.75 -4.74
C TYR A 279 -7.83 1.34 -4.13
N SER A 280 -8.25 1.97 -3.03
CA SER A 280 -9.51 1.60 -2.38
C SER A 280 -10.73 1.98 -3.22
N LEU A 281 -10.72 3.16 -3.83
CA LEU A 281 -11.81 3.62 -4.71
C LEU A 281 -11.98 2.70 -5.93
N TYR A 282 -10.88 2.22 -6.51
CA TYR A 282 -10.94 1.21 -7.57
C TYR A 282 -11.69 -0.05 -7.11
N TRP A 283 -11.34 -0.59 -5.93
CA TRP A 283 -12.01 -1.78 -5.43
C TRP A 283 -13.48 -1.56 -5.12
N PHE A 284 -13.87 -0.35 -4.70
CA PHE A 284 -15.29 -0.04 -4.50
C PHE A 284 -16.10 -0.27 -5.78
N THR A 285 -15.60 0.18 -6.94
CA THR A 285 -16.30 -0.03 -8.22
C THR A 285 -16.22 -1.47 -8.73
N GLN A 286 -15.23 -2.26 -8.32
CA GLN A 286 -15.18 -3.68 -8.65
C GLN A 286 -16.16 -4.51 -7.82
N ILE A 287 -16.35 -4.15 -6.54
CA ILE A 287 -17.23 -4.86 -5.61
C ILE A 287 -18.70 -4.45 -5.80
N ASP A 288 -18.94 -3.16 -5.94
CA ASP A 288 -20.26 -2.54 -6.21
C ASP A 288 -20.14 -1.55 -7.38
N PRO A 289 -20.39 -1.99 -8.63
CA PRO A 289 -20.23 -1.14 -9.81
C PRO A 289 -21.08 0.14 -9.85
N GLU A 290 -22.13 0.20 -9.02
CA GLU A 290 -23.00 1.37 -8.87
C GLU A 290 -22.51 2.37 -7.81
N PHE A 291 -21.48 2.01 -7.03
CA PHE A 291 -20.98 2.83 -5.93
C PHE A 291 -20.21 4.06 -6.43
N ASP A 292 -20.92 5.18 -6.60
CA ASP A 292 -20.39 6.50 -7.05
C ASP A 292 -19.35 6.40 -8.20
N ALA A 293 -19.65 5.54 -9.18
CA ALA A 293 -18.73 5.18 -10.25
C ALA A 293 -18.26 6.40 -11.05
N ASP A 294 -19.09 7.41 -11.22
CA ASP A 294 -18.78 8.62 -11.98
C ASP A 294 -17.70 9.45 -11.28
N PHE A 295 -17.84 9.69 -9.97
CA PHE A 295 -16.83 10.42 -9.20
C PHE A 295 -15.51 9.64 -9.18
N ILE A 296 -15.55 8.32 -8.97
CA ILE A 296 -14.35 7.48 -8.88
C ILE A 296 -13.61 7.46 -10.21
N ARG A 297 -14.30 7.26 -11.33
CA ARG A 297 -13.70 7.28 -12.67
C ARG A 297 -13.14 8.66 -13.02
N HIS A 298 -13.88 9.72 -12.72
CA HIS A 298 -13.45 11.10 -13.00
C HIS A 298 -12.18 11.46 -12.22
N SER A 299 -12.20 11.26 -10.88
CA SER A 299 -11.04 11.55 -10.04
C SER A 299 -9.80 10.71 -10.43
N LEU A 300 -9.99 9.45 -10.82
CA LEU A 300 -8.90 8.60 -11.30
C LEU A 300 -8.37 9.08 -12.66
N SER A 301 -9.25 9.47 -13.59
CA SER A 301 -8.88 10.03 -14.89
C SER A 301 -8.01 11.28 -14.74
N ASP A 302 -8.45 12.22 -13.91
CA ASP A 302 -7.73 13.46 -13.65
C ASP A 302 -6.37 13.18 -13.00
N PHE A 303 -6.33 12.26 -12.04
CA PHE A 303 -5.07 11.87 -11.39
C PHE A 303 -4.08 11.27 -12.39
N VAL A 304 -4.52 10.29 -13.17
CA VAL A 304 -3.65 9.61 -14.15
C VAL A 304 -3.19 10.55 -15.25
N GLY A 305 -4.01 11.55 -15.64
CA GLY A 305 -3.63 12.59 -16.59
C GLY A 305 -2.33 13.31 -16.22
N ASN A 306 -2.09 13.52 -14.93
CA ASN A 306 -0.88 14.14 -14.40
C ASN A 306 0.16 13.13 -13.90
N TYR A 307 -0.30 12.09 -13.23
CA TYR A 307 0.55 11.15 -12.50
C TYR A 307 1.37 10.24 -13.41
N ARG A 308 0.90 9.93 -14.63
CA ARG A 308 1.63 9.12 -15.63
C ARG A 308 3.02 9.69 -15.96
N TYR A 309 3.18 11.01 -15.85
CA TYR A 309 4.44 11.73 -16.10
C TYR A 309 5.52 11.50 -15.02
N PHE A 310 5.20 10.86 -13.91
CA PHE A 310 6.18 10.60 -12.83
C PHE A 310 7.06 9.39 -13.11
N PHE A 311 6.66 8.50 -14.01
CA PHE A 311 7.38 7.24 -14.25
C PHE A 311 8.54 7.42 -15.20
N THR A 312 9.68 6.82 -14.82
CA THR A 312 10.87 6.69 -15.66
C THR A 312 11.37 5.25 -15.67
N PRO A 313 12.23 4.86 -16.64
CA PRO A 313 12.89 3.56 -16.59
C PRO A 313 13.73 3.31 -15.34
N GLN A 314 14.10 4.37 -14.61
CA GLN A 314 14.99 4.37 -13.45
C GLN A 314 14.30 4.88 -12.17
N GLY A 315 13.01 4.59 -11.99
CA GLY A 315 12.25 4.96 -10.82
C GLY A 315 11.30 6.13 -11.03
N LEU A 316 11.06 6.88 -9.96
CA LEU A 316 10.09 7.99 -9.90
C LEU A 316 10.53 9.01 -8.85
N PRO A 317 10.13 10.30 -8.93
CA PRO A 317 10.45 11.30 -7.92
C PRO A 317 9.67 10.99 -6.63
N PHE A 318 10.32 10.30 -5.68
CA PHE A 318 9.65 9.88 -4.45
C PHE A 318 9.61 11.02 -3.44
N PHE A 319 8.41 11.37 -2.98
CA PHE A 319 8.16 12.37 -1.94
C PHE A 319 7.16 11.85 -0.91
N GLY A 320 7.20 12.43 0.29
CA GLY A 320 6.30 12.06 1.38
C GLY A 320 6.88 10.97 2.28
N ARG A 321 6.07 9.98 2.57
CA ARG A 321 6.33 8.93 3.58
C ARG A 321 6.11 7.53 3.00
N SER A 322 6.47 6.51 3.78
CA SER A 322 6.20 5.10 3.45
C SER A 322 6.87 4.62 2.16
N ALA A 323 8.17 4.94 2.01
CA ALA A 323 8.99 4.48 0.89
C ALA A 323 8.93 2.96 0.67
N CYS A 324 8.61 2.21 1.72
CA CYS A 324 8.44 0.77 1.66
C CYS A 324 7.29 0.29 0.75
N TYR A 325 6.36 1.20 0.32
CA TYR A 325 5.25 0.85 -0.58
C TYR A 325 5.51 1.17 -2.07
N ARG A 326 6.73 1.56 -2.43
CA ARG A 326 7.12 2.06 -3.77
C ARG A 326 6.72 1.20 -4.96
N LEU A 327 6.65 -0.14 -4.80
CA LEU A 327 6.24 -1.02 -5.91
C LEU A 327 4.74 -0.89 -6.24
N ALA A 328 3.96 -0.27 -5.35
CA ALA A 328 2.54 0.00 -5.59
C ALA A 328 2.28 1.32 -6.36
N ALA A 329 3.32 2.05 -6.75
CA ALA A 329 3.15 3.34 -7.41
C ALA A 329 2.30 3.27 -8.70
N SER A 330 2.38 2.18 -9.47
CA SER A 330 1.64 1.99 -10.71
C SER A 330 0.16 1.61 -10.55
N VAL A 331 -0.35 1.46 -9.32
CA VAL A 331 -1.77 1.14 -9.04
C VAL A 331 -2.75 1.99 -9.86
N PRO A 332 -2.67 3.33 -9.89
CA PRO A 332 -3.67 4.13 -10.59
C PRO A 332 -3.68 3.91 -12.11
N LEU A 333 -2.51 3.64 -12.69
CA LEU A 333 -2.39 3.43 -14.14
C LEU A 333 -3.10 2.14 -14.56
N LEU A 334 -2.86 1.04 -13.83
CA LEU A 334 -3.53 -0.25 -14.08
C LEU A 334 -5.04 -0.15 -13.83
N ALA A 335 -5.44 0.50 -12.74
CA ALA A 335 -6.84 0.74 -12.40
C ALA A 335 -7.56 1.57 -13.47
N ALA A 336 -6.92 2.61 -14.01
CA ALA A 336 -7.49 3.46 -15.05
C ALA A 336 -7.72 2.72 -16.37
N VAL A 337 -6.80 1.82 -16.74
CA VAL A 337 -7.00 0.95 -17.91
C VAL A 337 -8.21 0.05 -17.72
N ASP A 338 -8.32 -0.62 -16.56
CA ASP A 338 -9.43 -1.54 -16.28
C ASP A 338 -10.80 -0.83 -16.24
N LEU A 339 -10.86 0.37 -15.66
CA LEU A 339 -12.07 1.18 -15.61
C LEU A 339 -12.32 1.98 -16.89
N GLN A 340 -11.41 1.97 -17.87
CA GLN A 340 -11.47 2.79 -19.09
C GLN A 340 -11.73 4.26 -18.76
N SER A 341 -11.11 4.76 -17.68
CA SER A 341 -11.39 6.08 -17.13
C SER A 341 -10.46 7.19 -17.65
N SER A 342 -9.38 6.84 -18.35
CA SER A 342 -8.42 7.82 -18.88
C SER A 342 -7.92 7.40 -20.27
N GLY A 343 -7.19 8.30 -20.95
CA GLY A 343 -6.55 8.01 -22.24
C GLY A 343 -5.24 7.23 -22.15
N ILE A 344 -4.89 6.66 -20.99
CA ILE A 344 -3.69 5.82 -20.87
C ILE A 344 -3.90 4.49 -21.60
N SER A 345 -2.90 4.08 -22.40
CA SER A 345 -2.93 2.77 -23.06
C SER A 345 -2.51 1.65 -22.12
N VAL A 346 -2.95 0.42 -22.46
CA VAL A 346 -2.50 -0.80 -21.76
C VAL A 346 -0.97 -0.92 -21.81
N GLY A 347 -0.38 -0.64 -22.99
CA GLY A 347 1.07 -0.72 -23.19
C GLY A 347 1.86 0.27 -22.33
N GLU A 348 1.36 1.49 -22.12
CA GLU A 348 2.01 2.47 -21.25
C GLU A 348 1.87 2.09 -19.76
N ALA A 349 0.69 1.65 -19.32
CA ALA A 349 0.50 1.16 -17.98
C ALA A 349 1.37 -0.08 -17.67
N LYS A 350 1.50 -0.99 -18.66
CA LYS A 350 2.42 -2.13 -18.62
C LYS A 350 3.87 -1.68 -18.46
N ARG A 351 4.32 -0.70 -19.29
CA ARG A 351 5.67 -0.14 -19.24
C ARG A 351 5.97 0.47 -17.89
N ALA A 352 5.06 1.29 -17.36
CA ALA A 352 5.22 1.91 -16.04
C ALA A 352 5.31 0.87 -14.92
N PHE A 353 4.47 -0.16 -14.95
CA PHE A 353 4.49 -1.25 -13.97
C PHE A 353 5.77 -2.08 -14.08
N SER A 354 6.17 -2.47 -15.29
CA SER A 354 7.40 -3.23 -15.58
C SER A 354 8.65 -2.45 -15.13
N CYS A 355 8.79 -1.19 -15.54
CA CYS A 355 9.91 -0.34 -15.12
C CYS A 355 9.99 -0.19 -13.59
N ASN A 356 8.85 0.03 -12.94
CA ASN A 356 8.80 0.18 -11.48
C ASN A 356 9.26 -1.09 -10.76
N LEU A 357 8.80 -2.27 -11.20
CA LEU A 357 9.24 -3.55 -10.63
C LEU A 357 10.72 -3.80 -10.93
N ASN A 358 11.14 -3.68 -12.20
CA ASN A 358 12.50 -3.96 -12.64
C ASN A 358 13.51 -3.09 -11.89
N TYR A 359 13.28 -1.78 -11.84
CA TYR A 359 14.18 -0.85 -11.19
C TYR A 359 14.38 -1.15 -9.70
N PHE A 360 13.30 -1.29 -8.95
CA PHE A 360 13.43 -1.49 -7.51
C PHE A 360 13.88 -2.90 -7.13
N ILE A 361 13.37 -3.95 -7.79
CA ILE A 361 13.70 -5.33 -7.43
C ILE A 361 15.13 -5.69 -7.85
N SER A 362 15.59 -5.26 -9.01
CA SER A 362 16.98 -5.45 -9.43
C SER A 362 17.98 -4.75 -8.49
N ASN A 363 17.56 -3.68 -7.82
CA ASN A 363 18.33 -2.97 -6.80
C ASN A 363 18.12 -3.50 -5.37
N GLY A 364 17.43 -4.64 -5.19
CA GLY A 364 17.33 -5.33 -3.91
C GLY A 364 16.07 -5.05 -3.10
N ALA A 365 15.02 -4.54 -3.72
CA ALA A 365 13.76 -4.22 -3.04
C ALA A 365 12.98 -5.42 -2.48
N LEU A 366 13.34 -6.66 -2.84
CA LEU A 366 12.80 -7.90 -2.27
C LEU A 366 13.90 -8.64 -1.52
N LYS A 367 13.67 -8.95 -0.24
CA LYS A 367 14.64 -9.60 0.62
C LYS A 367 13.96 -10.37 1.75
N ALA A 368 14.43 -11.57 2.03
CA ALA A 368 13.86 -12.42 3.08
C ALA A 368 12.34 -12.68 2.91
N GLY A 369 11.87 -12.77 1.66
CA GLY A 369 10.48 -13.10 1.33
C GLY A 369 9.50 -11.94 1.45
N VAL A 370 9.96 -10.69 1.50
CA VAL A 370 9.12 -9.50 1.66
C VAL A 370 9.77 -8.29 0.97
N PRO A 371 9.00 -7.30 0.50
CA PRO A 371 9.58 -6.04 0.09
C PRO A 371 10.33 -5.38 1.25
N THR A 372 11.49 -4.80 1.00
CA THR A 372 12.33 -4.18 2.04
C THR A 372 11.66 -2.93 2.64
N GLN A 373 12.01 -2.63 3.90
CA GLN A 373 11.46 -1.50 4.66
C GLN A 373 12.09 -0.13 4.30
N GLY A 374 12.93 -0.05 3.28
CA GLY A 374 13.50 1.18 2.76
C GLY A 374 13.21 1.33 1.27
N MET A 375 14.10 1.99 0.54
CA MET A 375 13.96 2.20 -0.91
C MET A 375 14.55 1.02 -1.70
N PHE A 376 15.80 0.66 -1.50
CA PHE A 376 16.51 -0.44 -2.18
C PHE A 376 16.83 -1.59 -1.24
N ASP A 377 17.01 -1.32 0.04
CA ASP A 377 17.21 -2.28 1.13
C ASP A 377 16.48 -1.76 2.37
N ASP A 378 16.63 -2.43 3.52
CA ASP A 378 16.10 -1.96 4.79
C ASP A 378 16.85 -0.70 5.26
N ASP A 379 16.18 0.43 5.29
CA ASP A 379 16.72 1.69 5.80
C ASP A 379 15.88 2.25 6.95
N ALA A 380 16.43 2.19 8.16
CA ALA A 380 15.77 2.66 9.38
C ALA A 380 15.35 4.12 9.32
N ARG A 381 16.00 4.95 8.50
CA ARG A 381 15.69 6.37 8.34
C ARG A 381 14.39 6.60 7.58
N LEU A 382 13.97 5.63 6.75
CA LEU A 382 12.81 5.68 5.87
C LEU A 382 11.60 4.89 6.42
N VAL A 383 11.76 4.23 7.58
CA VAL A 383 10.70 3.41 8.19
C VAL A 383 9.91 4.25 9.18
N ASP A 384 8.67 4.53 8.85
CA ASP A 384 7.75 5.22 9.77
C ASP A 384 7.47 4.40 11.04
N ASN A 385 7.14 5.07 12.14
CA ASN A 385 6.92 4.40 13.43
C ASN A 385 5.72 3.44 13.41
N TYR A 386 4.72 3.69 12.58
CA TYR A 386 3.57 2.79 12.42
C TYR A 386 3.89 1.56 11.55
N SER A 387 5.01 1.56 10.81
CA SER A 387 5.37 0.47 9.91
C SER A 387 6.05 -0.67 10.64
N GLY A 388 5.45 -1.86 10.60
CA GLY A 388 5.98 -3.12 11.09
C GLY A 388 6.81 -3.88 10.04
N PRO A 389 7.28 -5.09 10.37
CA PRO A 389 8.12 -5.90 9.50
C PRO A 389 7.48 -6.28 8.16
N ALA A 390 6.15 -6.39 8.14
CA ALA A 390 5.37 -6.80 6.98
C ALA A 390 4.60 -5.63 6.33
N SER A 391 4.72 -4.41 6.86
CA SER A 391 4.03 -3.25 6.29
C SER A 391 4.33 -3.07 4.82
N SER A 392 5.55 -3.35 4.40
CA SER A 392 6.02 -3.26 3.01
C SER A 392 5.29 -4.17 2.02
N LEU A 393 4.52 -5.16 2.48
CA LEU A 393 3.68 -6.00 1.61
C LEU A 393 2.58 -5.19 0.88
N TRP A 394 2.22 -4.00 1.33
CA TRP A 394 1.39 -3.08 0.53
C TRP A 394 2.05 -2.67 -0.79
N SER A 395 3.36 -2.82 -0.94
CA SER A 395 4.04 -2.72 -2.22
C SER A 395 3.44 -3.64 -3.30
N LEU A 396 2.80 -4.74 -2.92
CA LEU A 396 2.20 -5.70 -3.85
C LEU A 396 0.82 -5.26 -4.38
N ARG A 397 0.29 -4.10 -3.96
CA ARG A 397 -1.02 -3.61 -4.39
C ARG A 397 -1.14 -3.42 -5.91
N ALA A 398 -0.07 -3.00 -6.59
CA ALA A 398 -0.07 -2.95 -8.05
C ALA A 398 -0.11 -4.36 -8.67
N LEU A 399 0.65 -5.31 -8.11
CA LEU A 399 0.60 -6.71 -8.51
C LEU A 399 -0.80 -7.32 -8.29
N ASN A 400 -1.47 -6.98 -7.17
CA ASN A 400 -2.82 -7.46 -6.90
C ASN A 400 -3.81 -7.02 -7.98
N ILE A 401 -3.76 -5.76 -8.42
CA ILE A 401 -4.59 -5.27 -9.53
C ILE A 401 -4.20 -5.95 -10.84
N ALA A 402 -2.89 -6.04 -11.15
CA ALA A 402 -2.41 -6.71 -12.37
C ALA A 402 -2.85 -8.18 -12.45
N LEU A 403 -2.81 -8.90 -11.33
CA LEU A 403 -3.31 -10.29 -11.25
C LEU A 403 -4.84 -10.34 -11.44
N PHE A 404 -5.58 -9.41 -10.80
CA PHE A 404 -7.03 -9.40 -10.83
C PHE A 404 -7.59 -9.09 -12.22
N CYS A 405 -7.12 -8.02 -12.86
CA CYS A 405 -7.69 -7.56 -14.14
C CYS A 405 -6.81 -7.84 -15.35
N GLY A 406 -5.57 -8.31 -15.19
CA GLY A 406 -4.59 -8.39 -16.28
C GLY A 406 -5.03 -9.22 -17.49
N ASN A 407 -5.77 -10.31 -17.27
CA ASN A 407 -6.36 -11.09 -18.37
C ASN A 407 -7.50 -10.33 -19.06
N LYS A 408 -8.31 -9.58 -18.31
CA LYS A 408 -9.45 -8.80 -18.82
C LYS A 408 -8.99 -7.63 -19.70
N ILE A 409 -7.89 -6.97 -19.33
CA ILE A 409 -7.35 -5.80 -20.05
C ILE A 409 -6.25 -6.17 -21.04
N ASP A 410 -5.99 -7.44 -21.24
CA ASP A 410 -4.92 -7.97 -22.12
C ASP A 410 -3.50 -7.49 -21.76
N LEU A 411 -3.27 -7.22 -20.47
CA LEU A 411 -2.01 -6.67 -19.93
C LEU A 411 -0.79 -7.52 -20.31
N TRP A 412 -0.94 -8.84 -20.25
CA TRP A 412 0.20 -9.76 -20.43
C TRP A 412 0.68 -9.84 -21.87
N GLN A 413 -0.22 -9.70 -22.84
CA GLN A 413 0.05 -9.81 -24.27
C GLN A 413 0.31 -8.45 -24.94
N ALA A 414 -0.16 -7.35 -24.34
CA ALA A 414 0.04 -6.02 -24.89
C ALA A 414 1.54 -5.71 -25.08
N GLU A 415 1.88 -5.07 -26.18
CA GLU A 415 3.21 -4.49 -26.37
C GLU A 415 3.38 -3.26 -25.46
N GLU A 416 4.57 -3.12 -24.87
CA GLU A 416 4.89 -1.92 -24.11
C GLU A 416 4.94 -0.71 -25.03
N THR A 417 4.37 0.41 -24.58
CA THR A 417 4.50 1.70 -25.26
C THR A 417 5.29 2.68 -24.38
N PRO A 418 6.07 3.59 -25.00
CA PRO A 418 6.95 4.48 -24.25
C PRO A 418 6.24 5.29 -23.17
N LEU A 419 6.89 5.49 -22.03
CA LEU A 419 6.50 6.45 -20.99
C LEU A 419 6.57 7.89 -21.54
N GLU A 420 5.92 8.83 -20.89
CA GLU A 420 5.93 10.23 -21.32
C GLU A 420 7.35 10.81 -21.39
N ILE A 421 8.22 10.45 -20.46
CA ILE A 421 9.64 10.88 -20.47
C ILE A 421 10.44 10.25 -21.62
N GLU A 422 10.04 9.09 -22.12
CA GLU A 422 10.67 8.42 -23.25
C GLU A 422 10.21 9.00 -24.61
N ARG A 423 9.18 9.89 -24.61
CA ARG A 423 8.66 10.56 -25.80
C ARG A 423 9.26 11.96 -26.01
N GLY A 424 9.62 12.65 -24.89
CA GLY A 424 10.17 13.99 -24.96
C GLY A 424 10.22 14.67 -23.59
N SER A 425 10.83 15.86 -23.58
CA SER A 425 10.83 16.71 -22.40
C SER A 425 9.47 17.39 -22.21
N PHE A 426 9.11 17.65 -20.95
CA PHE A 426 7.85 18.29 -20.59
C PHE A 426 8.00 19.18 -19.35
N GLU A 427 7.12 20.15 -19.21
CA GLU A 427 6.97 20.97 -18.01
C GLU A 427 5.51 21.37 -17.85
N PHE A 428 4.95 21.15 -16.66
CA PHE A 428 3.58 21.58 -16.32
C PHE A 428 3.41 21.76 -14.82
N ASP A 429 2.32 22.44 -14.44
CA ASP A 429 1.93 22.64 -13.04
C ASP A 429 0.69 21.80 -12.72
N ILE A 430 0.68 21.16 -11.55
CA ILE A 430 -0.51 20.55 -10.93
C ILE A 430 -1.02 21.55 -9.90
N SER A 431 -2.01 22.34 -10.32
CA SER A 431 -2.44 23.54 -9.58
C SER A 431 -3.07 23.20 -8.23
N SER A 432 -3.84 22.11 -8.14
CA SER A 432 -4.53 21.70 -6.92
C SER A 432 -3.60 21.39 -5.73
N ILE A 433 -2.37 21.02 -6.01
CA ILE A 433 -1.36 20.66 -4.98
C ILE A 433 -0.11 21.53 -5.06
N ASN A 434 -0.15 22.61 -5.86
CA ASN A 434 0.94 23.56 -6.02
C ASN A 434 2.29 22.90 -6.36
N MET A 435 2.26 21.93 -7.26
CA MET A 435 3.42 21.16 -7.72
C MET A 435 3.76 21.49 -9.17
N LYS A 436 5.04 21.73 -9.44
CA LYS A 436 5.59 21.77 -10.81
C LYS A 436 6.27 20.45 -11.11
N VAL A 437 6.02 19.89 -12.30
CA VAL A 437 6.64 18.67 -12.81
C VAL A 437 7.46 19.02 -14.04
N ILE A 438 8.72 18.55 -14.06
CA ILE A 438 9.66 18.79 -15.16
C ILE A 438 10.23 17.43 -15.57
N GLY A 439 10.12 17.09 -16.85
CA GLY A 439 10.76 15.92 -17.46
C GLY A 439 11.88 16.34 -18.40
N VAL A 440 13.06 15.74 -18.24
CA VAL A 440 14.23 15.99 -19.08
C VAL A 440 14.54 14.72 -19.89
N PHE A 441 14.18 14.75 -21.17
CA PHE A 441 14.30 13.59 -22.07
C PHE A 441 15.73 13.03 -22.14
N ASP A 442 16.72 13.90 -22.34
CA ASP A 442 18.13 13.48 -22.53
C ASP A 442 18.69 12.70 -21.34
N THR A 443 18.21 12.97 -20.14
CA THR A 443 18.64 12.29 -18.90
C THR A 443 17.64 11.29 -18.39
N GLN A 444 16.48 11.17 -19.03
CA GLN A 444 15.34 10.35 -18.59
C GLN A 444 14.95 10.63 -17.12
N GLU A 445 15.03 11.90 -16.71
CA GLU A 445 14.81 12.34 -15.34
C GLU A 445 13.51 13.11 -15.22
N VAL A 446 12.76 12.83 -14.16
CA VAL A 446 11.58 13.62 -13.77
C VAL A 446 11.84 14.28 -12.43
N ILE A 447 11.50 15.57 -12.34
CA ILE A 447 11.67 16.40 -11.16
C ILE A 447 10.29 16.93 -10.74
N ALA A 448 9.94 16.73 -9.48
CA ALA A 448 8.74 17.27 -8.84
C ALA A 448 9.12 18.38 -7.85
N ILE A 449 8.55 19.56 -8.00
CA ILE A 449 8.85 20.73 -7.16
C ILE A 449 7.57 21.24 -6.51
N PHE A 450 7.48 21.15 -5.16
CA PHE A 450 6.39 21.74 -4.38
C PHE A 450 6.66 23.21 -4.05
N LYS A 451 5.67 24.05 -4.29
CA LYS A 451 5.75 25.48 -4.03
C LYS A 451 5.19 25.83 -2.62
N ASN A 452 5.83 25.30 -1.57
CA ASN A 452 5.71 25.79 -0.18
C ASN A 452 4.36 25.70 0.57
N GLU A 453 3.75 24.54 0.72
CA GLU A 453 2.68 24.37 1.73
C GLU A 453 3.09 23.58 2.98
N TYR A 454 4.24 22.94 2.98
CA TYR A 454 4.57 21.87 3.93
C TYR A 454 5.65 22.24 4.94
N THR A 455 5.99 23.51 5.05
CA THR A 455 7.00 23.94 6.02
C THR A 455 6.44 23.88 7.44
N ASP A 456 6.73 22.82 8.17
CA ASP A 456 6.94 22.97 9.61
C ASP A 456 8.11 23.96 9.75
N ASN A 457 7.97 25.08 10.43
CA ASN A 457 8.99 26.12 10.66
C ASN A 457 10.30 25.56 11.28
N GLN A 458 10.89 24.54 10.65
CA GLN A 458 12.06 23.85 11.14
C GLN A 458 13.34 24.38 10.50
N SER A 459 14.42 24.37 11.25
CA SER A 459 15.72 24.81 10.78
C SER A 459 16.21 24.02 9.56
N PRO A 460 17.09 24.54 8.70
CA PRO A 460 17.69 23.81 7.59
C PRO A 460 18.32 22.47 7.97
N LEU A 461 18.80 22.33 9.21
CA LEU A 461 19.36 21.07 9.72
C LEU A 461 18.32 19.94 9.81
N SER A 462 17.03 20.27 9.98
CA SER A 462 15.94 19.29 10.03
C SER A 462 15.58 18.70 8.67
N ARG A 463 16.11 19.24 7.57
CA ARG A 463 15.91 18.73 6.20
C ARG A 463 16.71 17.46 5.90
N ARG A 464 17.67 17.09 6.76
CA ARG A 464 18.43 15.84 6.62
C ARG A 464 17.66 14.67 7.21
N LEU A 465 17.86 13.47 6.63
CA LEU A 465 17.38 12.24 7.23
C LEU A 465 18.11 12.00 8.55
N LEU A 466 17.36 11.90 9.63
CA LEU A 466 17.89 11.66 10.97
C LEU A 466 18.05 10.17 11.22
N ALA A 467 19.19 9.77 11.72
CA ALA A 467 19.41 8.40 12.18
C ALA A 467 18.81 8.18 13.58
N GLN A 468 18.32 6.97 13.82
CA GLN A 468 17.90 6.56 15.15
C GLN A 468 19.09 6.44 16.10
N SER A 469 18.98 6.95 17.32
CA SER A 469 20.05 6.81 18.32
C SER A 469 20.28 5.33 18.68
N LEU A 470 21.52 5.01 19.10
CA LEU A 470 21.86 3.65 19.55
C LEU A 470 21.00 3.21 20.76
N TRP A 471 20.69 4.15 21.64
CA TRP A 471 19.79 3.89 22.78
C TRP A 471 18.39 3.51 22.31
N ASN A 472 17.78 4.32 21.45
CA ASN A 472 16.44 4.05 20.92
C ASN A 472 16.42 2.74 20.12
N THR A 473 17.48 2.41 19.39
CA THR A 473 17.63 1.13 18.69
C THR A 473 17.62 -0.06 19.67
N ARG A 474 18.32 0.07 20.81
CA ARG A 474 18.32 -0.98 21.85
C ARG A 474 16.95 -1.10 22.53
N CYS A 475 16.34 0.02 22.87
CA CYS A 475 14.97 0.04 23.44
C CYS A 475 13.98 -0.61 22.48
N GLU A 476 14.03 -0.28 21.19
CA GLU A 476 13.17 -0.88 20.15
C GLU A 476 13.31 -2.40 20.10
N LYS A 477 14.55 -2.92 20.15
CA LYS A 477 14.81 -4.36 20.17
C LYS A 477 14.25 -5.05 21.43
N ILE A 478 14.38 -4.43 22.58
CA ILE A 478 13.93 -5.00 23.86
C ILE A 478 12.41 -4.95 23.99
N THR A 479 11.81 -3.79 23.74
CA THR A 479 10.37 -3.58 23.89
C THR A 479 9.55 -4.13 22.76
N GLY A 480 10.17 -4.34 21.58
CA GLY A 480 9.45 -4.70 20.35
C GLY A 480 8.56 -3.56 19.82
N ARG A 481 8.90 -2.30 20.13
CA ARG A 481 8.10 -1.13 19.79
C ARG A 481 8.97 -0.04 19.17
N ALA A 482 8.51 0.48 18.03
CA ALA A 482 9.19 1.54 17.30
C ALA A 482 9.36 2.84 18.12
N ASN A 483 10.55 3.42 17.99
CA ASN A 483 10.87 4.77 18.49
C ASN A 483 11.94 5.37 17.56
N ARG A 484 11.51 5.90 16.44
CA ARG A 484 12.35 6.40 15.33
C ARG A 484 12.09 7.87 15.07
N PRO A 485 13.06 8.62 14.55
CA PRO A 485 12.84 9.98 14.07
C PRO A 485 11.80 10.01 12.95
N LYS A 486 10.97 11.05 12.91
CA LYS A 486 10.05 11.30 11.79
C LYS A 486 10.83 11.91 10.63
N ASN A 487 10.97 11.18 9.53
CA ASN A 487 11.77 11.56 8.36
C ASN A 487 10.94 11.86 7.10
N ASN A 488 9.68 12.26 7.25
CA ASN A 488 8.90 12.76 6.12
C ASN A 488 9.52 14.08 5.61
N LEU A 489 10.19 14.02 4.45
CA LEU A 489 10.93 15.15 3.89
C LEU A 489 10.03 16.31 3.49
N LEU A 490 8.80 16.05 3.01
CA LEU A 490 7.82 17.11 2.75
C LEU A 490 7.54 17.93 4.01
N ARG A 491 7.28 17.26 5.13
CA ARG A 491 7.06 17.90 6.43
C ARG A 491 8.29 18.66 6.94
N LYS A 492 9.46 18.31 6.46
CA LYS A 492 10.72 19.00 6.76
C LYS A 492 11.03 20.15 5.78
N GLY A 493 10.11 20.48 4.88
CA GLY A 493 10.25 21.56 3.93
C GLY A 493 11.21 21.27 2.78
N VAL A 494 11.49 20.00 2.48
CA VAL A 494 12.12 19.62 1.21
C VAL A 494 11.09 19.77 0.11
N THR A 495 11.40 20.57 -0.91
CA THR A 495 10.45 20.95 -1.95
C THR A 495 10.78 20.39 -3.33
N CYS A 496 11.99 19.88 -3.55
CA CYS A 496 12.45 19.36 -4.84
C CYS A 496 12.83 17.89 -4.73
N TYR A 497 12.26 17.06 -5.60
CA TYR A 497 12.45 15.60 -5.67
C TYR A 497 12.75 15.19 -7.10
N THR A 498 13.70 14.28 -7.28
CA THR A 498 14.08 13.73 -8.58
C THR A 498 13.85 12.24 -8.63
N SER A 499 13.60 11.70 -9.84
CA SER A 499 13.57 10.27 -10.09
C SER A 499 14.94 9.59 -9.94
N LYS A 500 16.03 10.35 -9.98
CA LYS A 500 17.39 9.88 -9.66
C LYS A 500 17.61 9.85 -8.15
N MET A 501 17.10 8.80 -7.53
CA MET A 501 16.97 8.72 -6.07
C MET A 501 18.28 8.54 -5.31
N GLU A 502 19.34 8.09 -5.95
CA GLU A 502 20.65 7.87 -5.32
C GLU A 502 21.25 9.12 -4.63
N SER A 503 20.87 10.31 -5.08
CA SER A 503 21.31 11.55 -4.48
C SER A 503 20.64 11.88 -3.14
N PHE A 504 19.55 11.19 -2.76
CA PHE A 504 18.78 11.42 -1.53
C PHE A 504 18.99 10.36 -0.47
N PHE A 505 19.38 9.18 -0.86
CA PHE A 505 19.48 7.98 -0.03
C PHE A 505 20.85 7.32 -0.12
#